data_d141a8a8c07832d84a07521252969c44
#
_entry.id   d141a8a8c07832d84a07521252969c44
#
_cell.length_a   1.000
_cell.length_b   1.000
_cell.length_c   1.000
_cell.angle_alpha   90.00
_cell.angle_beta   90.00
_cell.angle_gamma   90.00
#
_symmetry.space_group_name_H-M   'P 1'
#
loop_
_entity.id
_entity.type
_entity.pdbx_description
1 polymer ?
#
loop_
_entity_poly.entity_id
_entity_poly.type
_entity_poly.pdbx_seq_one_letter_code
_entity_poly.pdbx_strand_id
1 'polypeptide(L)'
;VKETGVKYHVCHISTKESVALIRKARAEGLDVTCETAPHYLTMNDSMLQEDGRFKMNPPIRSEEDREALIAGILDGTIGMIATDHAPHSAEEKSRGLEKSLMGVVGLETAFPILYTKLVKTGVLSLEKLIELMHTNPRNRFCVGTPLEEGQPASLTVYDLDKEYTINPDDFLSMGRATPFAGEKVFGACRLTMYHGSIAWKDETL
;
A
#
# COMPACT_ATOMS: atom_id res chain seq x y z
N VAL A 1 6.96 -8.60 23.10
CA VAL A 1 8.24 -7.92 22.80
C VAL A 1 9.00 -7.64 24.10
N LYS A 2 8.42 -6.85 25.03
CA LYS A 2 9.10 -6.41 26.25
C LYS A 2 9.60 -7.57 27.13
N GLU A 3 8.83 -8.64 27.26
CA GLU A 3 9.17 -9.79 28.10
C GLU A 3 10.09 -10.80 27.42
N THR A 4 9.96 -10.95 26.10
CA THR A 4 10.62 -12.03 25.32
C THR A 4 11.77 -11.54 24.45
N GLY A 5 11.90 -10.23 24.21
CA GLY A 5 12.87 -9.66 23.28
C GLY A 5 12.61 -9.98 21.80
N VAL A 6 11.45 -10.57 21.46
CA VAL A 6 11.11 -10.91 20.08
C VAL A 6 10.95 -9.65 19.24
N LYS A 7 11.43 -9.68 18.01
CA LYS A 7 11.14 -8.66 17.00
C LYS A 7 9.69 -8.78 16.57
N TYR A 8 8.97 -7.66 16.52
CA TYR A 8 7.56 -7.67 16.16
C TYR A 8 7.26 -6.68 15.03
N HIS A 9 6.46 -7.11 14.08
CA HIS A 9 5.93 -6.26 13.03
C HIS A 9 4.41 -6.27 13.06
N VAL A 10 3.81 -5.08 13.12
CA VAL A 10 2.34 -4.91 13.17
C VAL A 10 1.84 -4.62 11.77
N CYS A 11 1.07 -5.55 11.19
CA CYS A 11 0.54 -5.42 9.84
C CYS A 11 -0.65 -4.44 9.79
N HIS A 12 -0.79 -3.77 8.64
CA HIS A 12 -1.96 -3.00 8.19
C HIS A 12 -2.67 -2.18 9.27
N ILE A 13 -1.94 -1.38 10.06
CA ILE A 13 -2.56 -0.52 11.08
C ILE A 13 -3.44 0.56 10.42
N SER A 14 -4.58 0.85 11.05
CA SER A 14 -5.60 1.76 10.50
C SER A 14 -6.09 2.82 11.48
N THR A 15 -5.59 2.85 12.73
CA THR A 15 -6.10 3.75 13.78
C THR A 15 -5.01 4.60 14.43
N LYS A 16 -5.39 5.76 14.94
CA LYS A 16 -4.56 6.67 15.72
C LYS A 16 -4.03 6.01 17.01
N GLU A 17 -4.84 5.14 17.63
CA GLU A 17 -4.44 4.41 18.83
C GLU A 17 -3.29 3.45 18.52
N SER A 18 -3.35 2.75 17.38
CA SER A 18 -2.26 1.87 16.93
C SER A 18 -0.96 2.66 16.73
N VAL A 19 -1.04 3.83 16.08
CA VAL A 19 0.12 4.72 15.91
C VAL A 19 0.70 5.14 17.26
N ALA A 20 -0.14 5.56 18.20
CA ALA A 20 0.28 5.98 19.53
C ALA A 20 0.96 4.85 20.32
N LEU A 21 0.40 3.63 20.27
CA LEU A 21 0.96 2.45 20.93
C LEU A 21 2.33 2.07 20.37
N ILE A 22 2.48 2.08 19.04
CA ILE A 22 3.75 1.74 18.38
C ILE A 22 4.79 2.82 18.66
N ARG A 23 4.43 4.10 18.60
CA ARG A 23 5.32 5.21 18.95
C ARG A 23 5.85 5.06 20.36
N LYS A 24 4.98 4.74 21.32
CA LYS A 24 5.35 4.47 22.71
C LYS A 24 6.29 3.27 22.84
N ALA A 25 5.96 2.14 22.19
CA ALA A 25 6.80 0.94 22.23
C ALA A 25 8.22 1.21 21.70
N ARG A 26 8.33 1.97 20.60
CA ARG A 26 9.63 2.36 20.04
C ARG A 26 10.40 3.32 20.93
N ALA A 27 9.72 4.26 21.58
CA ALA A 27 10.35 5.17 22.57
C ALA A 27 10.87 4.41 23.79
N GLU A 28 10.30 3.25 24.14
CA GLU A 28 10.81 2.33 25.17
C GLU A 28 11.96 1.44 24.66
N GLY A 29 12.44 1.62 23.43
CA GLY A 29 13.55 0.85 22.83
C GLY A 29 13.15 -0.56 22.37
N LEU A 30 11.86 -0.85 22.25
CA LEU A 30 11.40 -2.17 21.77
C LEU A 30 11.55 -2.28 20.25
N ASP A 31 11.96 -3.46 19.76
CA ASP A 31 12.06 -3.74 18.32
C ASP A 31 10.66 -4.00 17.72
N VAL A 32 9.90 -2.91 17.57
CA VAL A 32 8.57 -2.91 16.96
C VAL A 32 8.60 -2.07 15.71
N THR A 33 8.14 -2.64 14.60
CA THR A 33 7.88 -1.95 13.34
C THR A 33 6.41 -2.14 12.94
N CYS A 34 5.93 -1.33 12.03
CA CYS A 34 4.57 -1.46 11.49
C CYS A 34 4.47 -1.01 10.04
N GLU A 35 3.37 -1.39 9.44
CA GLU A 35 2.95 -0.93 8.12
C GLU A 35 1.49 -0.48 8.15
N THR A 36 1.13 0.34 7.17
CA THR A 36 -0.25 0.68 6.83
C THR A 36 -0.51 0.40 5.35
N ALA A 37 -1.73 0.64 4.86
CA ALA A 37 -2.06 0.35 3.46
C ALA A 37 -2.50 1.61 2.69
N PRO A 38 -2.42 1.62 1.33
CA PRO A 38 -2.82 2.76 0.52
C PRO A 38 -4.22 3.27 0.80
N HIS A 39 -5.18 2.37 1.00
CA HIS A 39 -6.56 2.72 1.27
C HIS A 39 -6.75 3.44 2.62
N TYR A 40 -5.99 3.11 3.67
CA TYR A 40 -6.04 3.83 4.95
C TYR A 40 -5.41 5.23 4.90
N LEU A 41 -4.47 5.46 3.99
CA LEU A 41 -3.80 6.76 3.83
C LEU A 41 -4.59 7.73 2.94
N THR A 42 -5.48 7.21 2.09
CA THR A 42 -6.12 7.99 1.01
C THR A 42 -7.64 8.04 1.09
N MET A 43 -8.24 7.33 2.04
CA MET A 43 -9.68 7.26 2.26
C MET A 43 -10.04 7.43 3.73
N ASN A 44 -11.27 7.87 3.97
CA ASN A 44 -11.92 7.87 5.28
C ASN A 44 -13.34 7.29 5.19
N ASP A 45 -14.00 7.10 6.31
CA ASP A 45 -15.31 6.47 6.41
C ASP A 45 -16.44 7.22 5.70
N SER A 46 -16.30 8.55 5.49
CA SER A 46 -17.28 9.33 4.73
C SER A 46 -17.32 8.99 3.24
N MET A 47 -16.28 8.30 2.72
CA MET A 47 -16.17 7.86 1.33
C MET A 47 -16.79 6.48 1.08
N LEU A 48 -17.21 5.78 2.14
CA LEU A 48 -17.74 4.43 2.02
C LEU A 48 -19.09 4.43 1.29
N GLN A 49 -19.28 3.38 0.49
CA GLN A 49 -20.52 3.12 -0.22
C GLN A 49 -21.03 1.73 0.17
N GLU A 50 -22.33 1.46 0.00
CA GLU A 50 -22.92 0.15 0.22
C GLU A 50 -22.55 -0.82 -0.93
N ASP A 51 -21.24 -1.12 -0.98
CA ASP A 51 -20.62 -1.93 -2.03
C ASP A 51 -19.46 -2.72 -1.43
N GLY A 52 -19.35 -4.01 -1.74
CA GLY A 52 -18.30 -4.88 -1.23
C GLY A 52 -16.88 -4.44 -1.56
N ARG A 53 -16.68 -3.64 -2.62
CA ARG A 53 -15.35 -3.08 -2.97
C ARG A 53 -14.76 -2.15 -1.90
N PHE A 54 -15.58 -1.70 -0.93
CA PHE A 54 -15.14 -0.90 0.22
C PHE A 54 -14.95 -1.75 1.49
N LYS A 55 -15.16 -3.07 1.41
CA LYS A 55 -15.01 -3.95 2.57
C LYS A 55 -13.62 -4.57 2.63
N MET A 56 -12.86 -4.21 3.65
CA MET A 56 -11.57 -4.77 4.02
C MET A 56 -11.47 -4.89 5.55
N ASN A 57 -10.44 -5.57 6.04
CA ASN A 57 -10.15 -5.70 7.46
C ASN A 57 -8.64 -5.47 7.72
N PRO A 58 -8.31 -4.48 8.56
CA PRO A 58 -9.17 -3.53 9.28
C PRO A 58 -10.08 -2.70 8.36
N PRO A 59 -11.22 -2.19 8.85
CA PRO A 59 -12.08 -1.32 8.06
C PRO A 59 -11.48 0.08 7.89
N ILE A 60 -11.91 0.80 6.85
CA ILE A 60 -11.64 2.23 6.70
C ILE A 60 -12.16 2.98 7.93
N ARG A 61 -11.37 3.90 8.45
CA ARG A 61 -11.63 4.64 9.69
C ARG A 61 -11.89 6.11 9.42
N SER A 62 -12.01 6.88 10.51
CA SER A 62 -12.28 8.32 10.47
C SER A 62 -11.16 9.11 9.79
N GLU A 63 -11.45 10.36 9.44
CA GLU A 63 -10.44 11.29 8.94
C GLU A 63 -9.34 11.53 9.97
N GLU A 64 -9.67 11.59 11.27
CA GLU A 64 -8.70 11.74 12.34
C GLU A 64 -7.70 10.56 12.40
N ASP A 65 -8.17 9.33 12.16
CA ASP A 65 -7.32 8.16 12.04
C ASP A 65 -6.39 8.26 10.80
N ARG A 66 -6.92 8.65 9.65
CA ARG A 66 -6.14 8.86 8.43
C ARG A 66 -5.03 9.90 8.63
N GLU A 67 -5.35 11.04 9.22
CA GLU A 67 -4.37 12.09 9.53
C GLU A 67 -3.29 11.59 10.50
N ALA A 68 -3.66 10.79 11.50
CA ALA A 68 -2.70 10.20 12.43
C ALA A 68 -1.76 9.20 11.75
N LEU A 69 -2.25 8.42 10.76
CA LEU A 69 -1.40 7.53 9.96
C LEU A 69 -0.41 8.34 9.11
N ILE A 70 -0.84 9.41 8.47
CA ILE A 70 0.06 10.31 7.70
C ILE A 70 1.11 10.93 8.62
N ALA A 71 0.71 11.45 9.79
CA ALA A 71 1.64 11.96 10.79
C ALA A 71 2.65 10.89 11.26
N GLY A 72 2.19 9.65 11.42
CA GLY A 72 3.04 8.51 11.77
C GLY A 72 4.05 8.13 10.68
N ILE A 73 3.73 8.35 9.40
CA ILE A 73 4.69 8.22 8.29
C ILE A 73 5.72 9.35 8.34
N LEU A 74 5.28 10.58 8.55
CA LEU A 74 6.16 11.77 8.54
C LEU A 74 7.15 11.75 9.70
N ASP A 75 6.74 11.29 10.88
CA ASP A 75 7.62 11.18 12.05
C ASP A 75 8.41 9.86 12.11
N GLY A 76 8.20 8.96 11.15
CA GLY A 76 8.90 7.68 11.04
C GLY A 76 8.37 6.57 11.96
N THR A 77 7.27 6.78 12.68
CA THR A 77 6.61 5.72 13.48
C THR A 77 6.14 4.58 12.58
N ILE A 78 5.50 4.91 11.44
CA ILE A 78 5.14 3.97 10.39
C ILE A 78 6.27 3.93 9.37
N GLY A 79 6.92 2.79 9.28
CA GLY A 79 8.11 2.63 8.42
C GLY A 79 7.83 1.99 7.07
N MET A 80 6.63 1.46 6.83
CA MET A 80 6.33 0.71 5.62
C MET A 80 4.89 0.93 5.15
N ILE A 81 4.68 0.71 3.84
CA ILE A 81 3.36 0.63 3.23
C ILE A 81 3.27 -0.72 2.51
N ALA A 82 2.28 -1.52 2.89
CA ALA A 82 1.94 -2.78 2.23
C ALA A 82 0.56 -2.67 1.58
N THR A 83 0.32 -3.45 0.54
CA THR A 83 -0.91 -3.34 -0.24
C THR A 83 -2.12 -3.95 0.43
N ASP A 84 -1.90 -4.92 1.31
CA ASP A 84 -2.94 -5.81 1.86
C ASP A 84 -3.82 -6.40 0.72
N HIS A 85 -3.15 -6.85 -0.36
CA HIS A 85 -3.80 -7.37 -1.55
C HIS A 85 -4.52 -8.68 -1.26
N ALA A 86 -5.86 -8.63 -1.22
CA ALA A 86 -6.72 -9.77 -0.95
C ALA A 86 -7.87 -9.83 -1.97
N PRO A 87 -7.60 -10.37 -3.19
CA PRO A 87 -8.59 -10.46 -4.25
C PRO A 87 -9.63 -11.53 -3.92
N HIS A 88 -10.89 -11.21 -4.24
CA HIS A 88 -12.03 -12.11 -4.14
C HIS A 88 -12.82 -12.12 -5.44
N SER A 89 -13.63 -13.16 -5.64
CA SER A 89 -14.51 -13.28 -6.81
C SER A 89 -15.58 -12.18 -6.82
N ALA A 90 -16.16 -11.93 -8.00
CA ALA A 90 -17.26 -10.99 -8.13
C ALA A 90 -18.47 -11.39 -7.27
N GLU A 91 -18.77 -12.70 -7.17
CA GLU A 91 -19.85 -13.20 -6.32
C GLU A 91 -19.60 -12.89 -4.84
N GLU A 92 -18.39 -13.15 -4.33
CA GLU A 92 -18.01 -12.89 -2.93
C GLU A 92 -18.05 -11.40 -2.59
N LYS A 93 -17.84 -10.52 -3.57
CA LYS A 93 -17.84 -9.06 -3.40
C LYS A 93 -19.17 -8.38 -3.76
N SER A 94 -20.17 -9.11 -4.26
CA SER A 94 -21.49 -8.56 -4.66
C SER A 94 -22.52 -8.44 -3.54
N ARG A 95 -22.14 -8.71 -2.29
CA ARG A 95 -23.06 -8.86 -1.16
C ARG A 95 -23.10 -7.64 -0.22
N GLY A 96 -22.73 -6.45 -0.74
CA GLY A 96 -22.67 -5.19 0.02
C GLY A 96 -21.58 -5.18 1.09
N LEU A 97 -21.58 -4.15 1.93
CA LEU A 97 -20.60 -4.01 3.02
C LEU A 97 -20.76 -5.08 4.10
N GLU A 98 -21.99 -5.50 4.41
CA GLU A 98 -22.23 -6.42 5.52
C GLU A 98 -21.78 -7.85 5.21
N LYS A 99 -22.08 -8.37 4.01
CA LYS A 99 -21.97 -9.82 3.70
C LYS A 99 -20.85 -10.17 2.73
N SER A 100 -20.22 -9.20 2.06
CA SER A 100 -19.06 -9.48 1.20
C SER A 100 -17.88 -9.97 2.01
N LEU A 101 -16.98 -10.75 1.41
CA LEU A 101 -15.71 -11.10 2.03
C LEU A 101 -14.81 -9.87 2.15
N MET A 102 -13.96 -9.86 3.18
CA MET A 102 -13.04 -8.77 3.48
C MET A 102 -11.80 -8.87 2.60
N GLY A 103 -11.46 -7.77 1.93
CA GLY A 103 -10.26 -7.67 1.09
C GLY A 103 -10.53 -6.94 -0.22
N VAL A 104 -9.49 -6.33 -0.75
CA VAL A 104 -9.52 -5.55 -2.00
C VAL A 104 -8.28 -5.84 -2.83
N VAL A 105 -8.39 -5.58 -4.15
CA VAL A 105 -7.22 -5.60 -5.04
C VAL A 105 -6.40 -4.35 -4.77
N GLY A 106 -5.11 -4.52 -4.52
CA GLY A 106 -4.21 -3.43 -4.13
C GLY A 106 -2.88 -3.39 -4.90
N LEU A 107 -2.41 -4.50 -5.51
CA LEU A 107 -1.08 -4.53 -6.17
C LEU A 107 -1.00 -3.55 -7.32
N GLU A 108 -1.99 -3.51 -8.20
CA GLU A 108 -1.98 -2.65 -9.38
C GLU A 108 -2.29 -1.18 -9.08
N THR A 109 -2.87 -0.89 -7.90
CA THR A 109 -3.32 0.46 -7.54
C THR A 109 -2.43 1.16 -6.52
N ALA A 110 -1.59 0.43 -5.78
CA ALA A 110 -0.83 0.97 -4.65
C ALA A 110 0.04 2.16 -5.03
N PHE A 111 0.99 1.97 -5.97
CA PHE A 111 1.90 3.04 -6.35
C PHE A 111 1.17 4.24 -6.99
N PRO A 112 0.32 4.07 -8.02
CA PRO A 112 -0.34 5.21 -8.66
C PRO A 112 -1.25 6.00 -7.72
N ILE A 113 -1.98 5.35 -6.82
CA ILE A 113 -2.82 6.04 -5.82
C ILE A 113 -1.97 6.85 -4.84
N LEU A 114 -0.92 6.24 -4.27
CA LEU A 114 -0.03 6.92 -3.32
C LEU A 114 0.74 8.06 -3.99
N TYR A 115 1.27 7.82 -5.19
CA TYR A 115 1.96 8.84 -5.95
C TYR A 115 1.05 10.03 -6.25
N THR A 116 -0.16 9.78 -6.73
CA THR A 116 -1.12 10.82 -7.08
C THR A 116 -1.59 11.60 -5.85
N LYS A 117 -2.01 10.88 -4.80
CA LYS A 117 -2.67 11.52 -3.65
C LYS A 117 -1.72 12.05 -2.59
N LEU A 118 -0.49 11.54 -2.51
CA LEU A 118 0.45 11.96 -1.48
C LEU A 118 1.70 12.65 -2.03
N VAL A 119 2.25 12.17 -3.16
CA VAL A 119 3.49 12.78 -3.71
C VAL A 119 3.16 14.00 -4.55
N LYS A 120 2.25 13.90 -5.52
CA LYS A 120 1.87 15.05 -6.37
C LYS A 120 1.21 16.19 -5.57
N THR A 121 0.63 15.89 -4.43
CA THR A 121 0.05 16.90 -3.52
C THR A 121 1.06 17.47 -2.52
N GLY A 122 2.30 16.96 -2.50
CA GLY A 122 3.36 17.45 -1.63
C GLY A 122 3.30 16.96 -0.18
N VAL A 123 2.46 15.98 0.13
CA VAL A 123 2.39 15.36 1.48
C VAL A 123 3.66 14.52 1.74
N LEU A 124 4.13 13.78 0.73
CA LEU A 124 5.36 13.00 0.75
C LEU A 124 6.27 13.35 -0.42
N SER A 125 7.57 13.16 -0.27
CA SER A 125 8.47 13.11 -1.43
C SER A 125 8.41 11.74 -2.12
N LEU A 126 8.83 11.67 -3.39
CA LEU A 126 8.92 10.39 -4.11
C LEU A 126 9.92 9.46 -3.44
N GLU A 127 11.05 9.98 -2.98
CA GLU A 127 12.07 9.23 -2.26
C GLU A 127 11.49 8.59 -1.00
N LYS A 128 10.67 9.36 -0.25
CA LYS A 128 9.98 8.82 0.94
C LYS A 128 9.00 7.72 0.61
N LEU A 129 8.25 7.85 -0.49
CA LEU A 129 7.35 6.78 -0.95
C LEU A 129 8.13 5.51 -1.31
N ILE A 130 9.27 5.64 -2.03
CA ILE A 130 10.14 4.50 -2.36
C ILE A 130 10.75 3.89 -1.09
N GLU A 131 11.18 4.71 -0.14
CA GLU A 131 11.67 4.22 1.15
C GLU A 131 10.63 3.33 1.85
N LEU A 132 9.37 3.77 1.92
CA LEU A 132 8.27 3.06 2.59
C LEU A 132 7.83 1.79 1.88
N MET A 133 7.84 1.77 0.55
CA MET A 133 7.36 0.63 -0.24
C MET A 133 8.46 -0.36 -0.64
N HIS A 134 9.73 0.03 -0.59
CA HIS A 134 10.83 -0.77 -1.10
C HIS A 134 11.99 -0.92 -0.10
N THR A 135 12.63 0.18 0.28
CA THR A 135 13.88 0.12 1.05
C THR A 135 13.69 -0.45 2.45
N ASN A 136 12.71 0.08 3.19
CA ASN A 136 12.45 -0.33 4.57
C ASN A 136 11.94 -1.78 4.69
N PRO A 137 10.96 -2.26 3.86
CA PRO A 137 10.58 -3.67 3.85
C PRO A 137 11.75 -4.60 3.59
N ARG A 138 12.59 -4.29 2.60
CA ARG A 138 13.78 -5.09 2.28
C ARG A 138 14.74 -5.20 3.46
N ASN A 139 15.03 -4.07 4.10
CA ASN A 139 15.94 -4.04 5.25
C ASN A 139 15.36 -4.78 6.46
N ARG A 140 14.06 -4.61 6.73
CA ARG A 140 13.41 -5.26 7.88
C ARG A 140 13.34 -6.76 7.75
N PHE A 141 13.00 -7.26 6.55
CA PHE A 141 12.77 -8.67 6.30
C PHE A 141 13.93 -9.38 5.61
N CYS A 142 15.01 -8.65 5.31
CA CYS A 142 16.21 -9.19 4.64
C CYS A 142 15.86 -9.90 3.31
N VAL A 143 15.01 -9.27 2.48
CA VAL A 143 14.53 -9.84 1.22
C VAL A 143 15.01 -9.04 0.01
N GLY A 144 15.06 -9.70 -1.14
CA GLY A 144 15.43 -9.12 -2.44
C GLY A 144 16.94 -8.95 -2.62
N THR A 145 17.34 -8.69 -3.86
CA THR A 145 18.74 -8.42 -4.27
C THR A 145 18.92 -6.93 -4.53
N PRO A 146 20.05 -6.31 -4.18
CA PRO A 146 20.32 -4.94 -4.54
C PRO A 146 20.39 -4.79 -6.06
N LEU A 147 20.07 -3.59 -6.57
CA LEU A 147 20.28 -3.23 -7.97
C LEU A 147 21.73 -2.74 -8.11
N GLU A 148 22.61 -3.66 -8.45
CA GLU A 148 24.05 -3.43 -8.57
C GLU A 148 24.58 -4.01 -9.87
N GLU A 149 25.69 -3.45 -10.37
CA GLU A 149 26.35 -3.96 -11.57
C GLU A 149 26.78 -5.42 -11.37
N GLY A 150 26.48 -6.26 -12.36
CA GLY A 150 26.79 -7.70 -12.32
C GLY A 150 25.75 -8.57 -11.63
N GLN A 151 24.72 -7.98 -11.02
CA GLN A 151 23.61 -8.72 -10.42
C GLN A 151 22.40 -8.80 -11.35
N PRO A 152 21.58 -9.87 -11.29
CA PRO A 152 20.33 -9.95 -12.04
C PRO A 152 19.37 -8.82 -11.63
N ALA A 153 18.95 -8.01 -12.61
CA ALA A 153 18.09 -6.86 -12.35
C ALA A 153 16.68 -7.28 -11.90
N SER A 154 16.22 -6.71 -10.77
CA SER A 154 14.83 -6.74 -10.34
C SER A 154 14.39 -5.30 -10.12
N LEU A 155 13.57 -4.76 -11.02
CA LEU A 155 13.16 -3.36 -11.02
C LEU A 155 11.79 -3.16 -11.65
N THR A 156 11.18 -2.02 -11.36
CA THR A 156 9.95 -1.54 -12.02
C THR A 156 10.18 -0.13 -12.54
N VAL A 157 9.72 0.14 -13.75
CA VAL A 157 9.79 1.47 -14.39
C VAL A 157 8.38 2.07 -14.45
N TYR A 158 8.24 3.28 -13.95
CA TYR A 158 7.01 4.05 -13.97
C TYR A 158 7.15 5.30 -14.85
N ASP A 159 6.12 5.58 -15.63
CA ASP A 159 5.93 6.86 -16.29
C ASP A 159 5.14 7.77 -15.35
N LEU A 160 5.84 8.71 -14.72
CA LEU A 160 5.28 9.55 -13.66
C LEU A 160 4.35 10.65 -14.19
N ASP A 161 4.44 10.96 -15.47
CA ASP A 161 3.65 12.05 -16.10
C ASP A 161 2.39 11.52 -16.81
N LYS A 162 2.32 10.21 -17.06
CA LYS A 162 1.16 9.60 -17.72
C LYS A 162 -0.03 9.54 -16.76
N GLU A 163 -1.07 10.33 -17.07
CA GLU A 163 -2.41 10.19 -16.44
C GLU A 163 -3.17 9.03 -17.09
N TYR A 164 -3.88 8.26 -16.28
CA TYR A 164 -4.83 7.26 -16.73
C TYR A 164 -5.94 7.04 -15.69
N THR A 165 -7.01 6.37 -16.11
CA THR A 165 -8.11 6.02 -15.20
C THR A 165 -7.96 4.56 -14.76
N ILE A 166 -8.06 4.29 -13.47
CA ILE A 166 -8.05 2.93 -12.95
C ILE A 166 -9.28 2.19 -13.45
N ASN A 167 -9.05 1.20 -14.31
CA ASN A 167 -10.07 0.30 -14.80
C ASN A 167 -9.79 -1.12 -14.26
N PRO A 168 -10.66 -1.67 -13.39
CA PRO A 168 -10.46 -3.02 -12.84
C PRO A 168 -10.39 -4.13 -13.89
N ASP A 169 -10.95 -3.93 -15.09
CA ASP A 169 -10.90 -4.91 -16.17
C ASP A 169 -9.49 -5.09 -16.74
N ASP A 170 -8.62 -4.10 -16.56
CA ASP A 170 -7.21 -4.14 -16.98
C ASP A 170 -6.29 -4.85 -15.97
N PHE A 171 -6.81 -5.25 -14.80
CA PHE A 171 -5.99 -5.90 -13.78
C PHE A 171 -5.54 -7.30 -14.19
N LEU A 172 -4.31 -7.63 -13.87
CA LEU A 172 -3.76 -8.99 -13.97
C LEU A 172 -4.27 -9.88 -12.83
N SER A 173 -4.64 -9.30 -11.69
CA SER A 173 -5.28 -10.00 -10.59
C SER A 173 -6.60 -10.61 -11.04
N MET A 174 -6.95 -11.79 -10.55
CA MET A 174 -8.23 -12.44 -10.85
C MET A 174 -9.43 -11.69 -10.25
N GLY A 175 -9.25 -11.07 -9.09
CA GLY A 175 -10.25 -10.20 -8.48
C GLY A 175 -10.29 -8.82 -9.14
N ARG A 176 -11.44 -8.14 -9.05
CA ARG A 176 -11.69 -6.82 -9.64
C ARG A 176 -12.13 -5.78 -8.61
N ALA A 177 -12.37 -6.19 -7.36
CA ALA A 177 -12.91 -5.31 -6.33
C ALA A 177 -11.80 -4.39 -5.78
N THR A 178 -11.90 -3.10 -6.12
CA THR A 178 -11.06 -2.04 -5.57
C THR A 178 -11.91 -0.80 -5.33
N PRO A 179 -11.70 -0.06 -4.21
CA PRO A 179 -12.39 1.20 -3.97
C PRO A 179 -11.96 2.30 -4.94
N PHE A 180 -10.85 2.12 -5.66
CA PHE A 180 -10.25 3.11 -6.54
C PHE A 180 -10.70 3.02 -8.01
N ALA A 181 -11.67 2.17 -8.33
CA ALA A 181 -12.19 2.05 -9.68
C ALA A 181 -12.73 3.39 -10.20
N GLY A 182 -12.27 3.80 -11.40
CA GLY A 182 -12.67 5.06 -12.04
C GLY A 182 -11.87 6.29 -11.56
N GLU A 183 -10.95 6.16 -10.61
CA GLU A 183 -10.08 7.27 -10.22
C GLU A 183 -9.03 7.57 -11.28
N LYS A 184 -8.78 8.85 -11.51
CA LYS A 184 -7.67 9.34 -12.35
C LYS A 184 -6.40 9.39 -11.54
N VAL A 185 -5.36 8.76 -12.04
CA VAL A 185 -4.07 8.64 -11.37
C VAL A 185 -2.91 8.89 -12.32
N PHE A 186 -1.75 9.18 -11.74
CA PHE A 186 -0.46 9.29 -12.41
C PHE A 186 0.46 8.15 -11.98
N GLY A 187 1.54 7.92 -12.74
CA GLY A 187 2.51 6.88 -12.40
C GLY A 187 2.16 5.52 -12.99
N ALA A 188 1.96 5.48 -14.31
CA ALA A 188 1.70 4.24 -15.02
C ALA A 188 2.92 3.33 -15.01
N CYS A 189 2.75 2.06 -14.62
CA CYS A 189 3.80 1.06 -14.78
C CYS A 189 4.07 0.84 -16.27
N ARG A 190 5.35 0.80 -16.66
CA ARG A 190 5.80 0.60 -18.05
C ARG A 190 6.54 -0.72 -18.23
N LEU A 191 7.28 -1.13 -17.21
CA LEU A 191 8.10 -2.34 -17.25
C LEU A 191 8.29 -2.89 -15.85
N THR A 192 8.21 -4.21 -15.71
CA THR A 192 8.67 -4.94 -14.52
C THR A 192 9.66 -6.02 -14.94
N MET A 193 10.84 -6.01 -14.31
CA MET A 193 11.84 -7.06 -14.45
C MET A 193 12.01 -7.81 -13.14
N TYR A 194 12.22 -9.10 -13.23
CA TYR A 194 12.51 -9.97 -12.09
C TYR A 194 13.63 -10.93 -12.44
N HIS A 195 14.72 -10.90 -11.66
CA HIS A 195 15.93 -11.71 -11.87
C HIS A 195 16.46 -11.67 -13.31
N GLY A 196 16.52 -10.46 -13.91
CA GLY A 196 17.04 -10.24 -15.25
C GLY A 196 16.07 -10.57 -16.39
N SER A 197 14.88 -11.07 -16.10
CA SER A 197 13.84 -11.36 -17.08
C SER A 197 12.72 -10.33 -17.03
N ILE A 198 12.18 -9.96 -18.20
CA ILE A 198 10.98 -9.10 -18.28
C ILE A 198 9.78 -9.93 -17.84
N ALA A 199 9.20 -9.57 -16.70
CA ALA A 199 7.99 -10.20 -16.18
C ALA A 199 6.73 -9.58 -16.79
N TRP A 200 6.77 -8.27 -17.06
CA TRP A 200 5.68 -7.54 -17.68
C TRP A 200 6.21 -6.27 -18.37
N LYS A 201 5.62 -5.90 -19.48
CA LYS A 201 5.84 -4.59 -20.12
C LYS A 201 4.55 -4.08 -20.76
N ASP A 202 4.41 -2.77 -20.80
CA ASP A 202 3.37 -2.08 -21.57
C ASP A 202 3.60 -2.34 -23.08
N GLU A 203 2.55 -2.71 -23.80
CA GLU A 203 2.62 -3.01 -25.25
C GLU A 203 3.03 -1.80 -26.11
N THR A 204 2.95 -0.59 -25.56
CA THR A 204 3.35 0.66 -26.22
C THR A 204 4.81 1.05 -25.98
N LEU A 205 5.59 0.20 -25.33
CA LEU A 205 7.04 0.34 -25.11
C LEU A 205 7.85 -0.28 -26.25
#